data_d35bfe8f22fe4defff406e90d9e3d171
#
_entry.id   d35bfe8f22fe4defff406e90d9e3d171
#
_cell.length_a   1.000
_cell.length_b   1.000
_cell.length_c   1.000
_cell.angle_alpha   90.00
_cell.angle_beta   90.00
_cell.angle_gamma   90.00
#
_symmetry.space_group_name_H-M   'P 1'
#
loop_
_entity.id
_entity.type
_entity.pdbx_description
1 polymer ?
#
loop_
_entity_poly.entity_id
_entity_poly.type
_entity_poly.pdbx_seq_one_letter_code
_entity_poly.pdbx_strand_id
1 'polypeptide(L)'
;MKTILILEDDVIFSRSIGNWLKKKGMATEHAATLSAARKALSAREFDLVLADLRLPDGNSTSLLEWMNERFYATPFLIMTNYGQVENAVEAMQLGAVNYLCKPVQPDRLLEAIGKIFSRPRHDGNEFYARGSRTSELSLLKQLSHN
;
A
#
# COMPACT_ATOMS: atom_id res chain seq x y z
N MET A 1 4.68 10.61 -14.69
CA MET A 1 3.38 9.97 -14.46
C MET A 1 3.50 9.00 -13.31
N LYS A 2 2.58 9.07 -12.39
CA LYS A 2 2.60 8.15 -11.24
C LYS A 2 2.09 6.79 -11.65
N THR A 3 2.70 5.74 -11.13
CA THR A 3 2.34 4.36 -11.44
C THR A 3 1.89 3.65 -10.18
N ILE A 4 0.72 3.05 -10.24
CA ILE A 4 0.10 2.41 -9.09
C ILE A 4 -0.02 0.92 -9.36
N LEU A 5 0.42 0.12 -8.39
CA LEU A 5 0.21 -1.33 -8.43
C LEU A 5 -1.10 -1.62 -7.70
N ILE A 6 -2.05 -2.21 -8.41
CA ILE A 6 -3.34 -2.56 -7.83
C ILE A 6 -3.32 -4.05 -7.53
N LEU A 7 -3.42 -4.38 -6.26
CA LEU A 7 -3.38 -5.76 -5.79
C LEU A 7 -4.79 -6.17 -5.40
N GLU A 8 -5.45 -6.90 -6.28
CA GLU A 8 -6.87 -7.22 -6.12
C GLU A 8 -7.19 -8.42 -7.00
N ASP A 9 -7.84 -9.43 -6.41
CA ASP A 9 -8.17 -10.64 -7.19
C ASP A 9 -9.53 -10.54 -7.88
N ASP A 10 -10.37 -9.59 -7.50
CA ASP A 10 -11.63 -9.38 -8.21
C ASP A 10 -11.31 -8.61 -9.49
N VAL A 11 -11.38 -9.30 -10.61
CA VAL A 11 -10.97 -8.76 -11.90
C VAL A 11 -11.81 -7.56 -12.30
N ILE A 12 -13.11 -7.62 -12.06
CA ILE A 12 -14.01 -6.54 -12.44
C ILE A 12 -13.72 -5.29 -11.63
N PHE A 13 -13.57 -5.46 -10.33
CA PHE A 13 -13.28 -4.34 -9.44
C PHE A 13 -11.90 -3.74 -9.76
N SER A 14 -10.92 -4.61 -9.97
CA SER A 14 -9.56 -4.17 -10.31
C SER A 14 -9.55 -3.36 -11.60
N ARG A 15 -10.25 -3.85 -12.62
CA ARG A 15 -10.30 -3.17 -13.91
C ARG A 15 -11.03 -1.84 -13.80
N SER A 16 -12.09 -1.81 -13.03
CA SER A 16 -12.87 -0.59 -12.83
C SER A 16 -12.02 0.50 -12.19
N ILE A 17 -11.31 0.14 -11.13
CA ILE A 17 -10.44 1.08 -10.45
C ILE A 17 -9.29 1.51 -11.37
N GLY A 18 -8.71 0.54 -12.09
CA GLY A 18 -7.62 0.85 -12.99
C GLY A 18 -8.01 1.82 -14.09
N ASN A 19 -9.19 1.61 -14.68
CA ASN A 19 -9.65 2.51 -15.72
C ASN A 19 -9.90 3.90 -15.19
N TRP A 20 -10.46 3.99 -13.98
CA TRP A 20 -10.73 5.28 -13.36
C TRP A 20 -9.42 6.03 -13.08
N LEU A 21 -8.42 5.30 -12.55
CA LEU A 21 -7.13 5.93 -12.27
C LEU A 21 -6.43 6.38 -13.54
N LYS A 22 -6.56 5.61 -14.62
CA LYS A 22 -5.99 6.02 -15.89
C LYS A 22 -6.60 7.31 -16.38
N LYS A 23 -7.91 7.46 -16.19
CA LYS A 23 -8.58 8.69 -16.57
C LYS A 23 -8.09 9.87 -15.76
N LYS A 24 -7.55 9.62 -14.57
CA LYS A 24 -7.00 10.67 -13.74
C LYS A 24 -5.51 10.89 -14.01
N GLY A 25 -4.97 10.25 -15.05
CA GLY A 25 -3.60 10.50 -15.47
C GLY A 25 -2.56 9.61 -14.82
N MET A 26 -2.97 8.50 -14.23
CA MET A 26 -2.04 7.61 -13.57
C MET A 26 -1.91 6.31 -14.34
N ALA A 27 -0.73 5.72 -14.31
CA ALA A 27 -0.51 4.42 -14.93
C ALA A 27 -0.80 3.34 -13.88
N THR A 28 -1.29 2.20 -14.32
CA THR A 28 -1.64 1.13 -13.39
C THR A 28 -1.09 -0.20 -13.88
N GLU A 29 -0.77 -1.05 -12.93
CA GLU A 29 -0.46 -2.43 -13.20
C GLU A 29 -1.24 -3.26 -12.18
N HIS A 30 -1.64 -4.46 -12.57
CA HIS A 30 -2.54 -5.27 -11.75
C HIS A 30 -1.86 -6.56 -11.33
N ALA A 31 -2.06 -6.94 -10.08
CA ALA A 31 -1.62 -8.24 -9.56
C ALA A 31 -2.80 -8.84 -8.81
N ALA A 32 -3.05 -10.12 -9.01
CA ALA A 32 -4.18 -10.79 -8.38
C ALA A 32 -3.76 -11.61 -7.17
N THR A 33 -2.47 -11.74 -6.93
CA THR A 33 -1.95 -12.54 -5.82
C THR A 33 -0.75 -11.83 -5.21
N LEU A 34 -0.41 -12.24 -4.00
CA LEU A 34 0.78 -11.70 -3.35
C LEU A 34 2.03 -12.07 -4.13
N SER A 35 2.06 -13.27 -4.67
CA SER A 35 3.20 -13.71 -5.47
C SER A 35 3.41 -12.84 -6.70
N ALA A 36 2.32 -12.52 -7.40
CA ALA A 36 2.40 -11.65 -8.57
C ALA A 36 2.83 -10.24 -8.17
N ALA A 37 2.36 -9.78 -7.02
CA ALA A 37 2.74 -8.44 -6.54
C ALA A 37 4.22 -8.37 -6.22
N ARG A 38 4.77 -9.41 -5.59
CA ARG A 38 6.20 -9.45 -5.29
C ARG A 38 7.02 -9.42 -6.57
N LYS A 39 6.57 -10.13 -7.59
CA LYS A 39 7.26 -10.13 -8.88
C LYS A 39 7.23 -8.75 -9.51
N ALA A 40 6.08 -8.10 -9.47
CA ALA A 40 5.95 -6.77 -10.05
C ALA A 40 6.85 -5.78 -9.31
N LEU A 41 6.85 -5.83 -7.99
CA LEU A 41 7.65 -4.92 -7.19
C LEU A 41 9.15 -5.16 -7.38
N SER A 42 9.53 -6.40 -7.67
CA SER A 42 10.93 -6.72 -7.92
C SER A 42 11.37 -6.27 -9.31
N ALA A 43 10.41 -6.14 -10.23
CA ALA A 43 10.72 -5.84 -11.63
C ALA A 43 10.75 -4.34 -11.92
N ARG A 44 10.01 -3.55 -11.19
CA ARG A 44 9.95 -2.11 -11.46
C ARG A 44 9.49 -1.35 -10.24
N GLU A 45 9.62 -0.03 -10.29
CA GLU A 45 9.25 0.83 -9.19
C GLU A 45 7.80 1.29 -9.34
N PHE A 46 7.13 1.43 -8.22
CA PHE A 46 5.78 1.95 -8.18
C PHE A 46 5.72 3.12 -7.21
N ASP A 47 4.78 4.01 -7.45
CA ASP A 47 4.59 5.18 -6.59
C ASP A 47 3.60 4.90 -5.48
N LEU A 48 2.82 3.83 -5.62
CA LEU A 48 1.81 3.46 -4.62
C LEU A 48 1.40 2.01 -4.85
N VAL A 49 1.19 1.29 -3.76
CA VAL A 49 0.54 -0.03 -3.81
C VAL A 49 -0.86 0.17 -3.23
N LEU A 50 -1.86 -0.17 -4.03
CA LEU A 50 -3.25 -0.12 -3.60
C LEU A 50 -3.71 -1.56 -3.49
N ALA A 51 -3.90 -2.04 -2.28
CA ALA A 51 -4.03 -3.48 -2.05
C ALA A 51 -5.28 -3.84 -1.27
N ASP A 52 -6.00 -4.84 -1.77
CA ASP A 52 -7.01 -5.50 -0.96
C ASP A 52 -6.31 -6.17 0.20
N LEU A 53 -7.00 -6.32 1.30
CA LEU A 53 -6.43 -6.93 2.48
C LEU A 53 -6.27 -8.43 2.30
N ARG A 54 -7.22 -9.09 1.67
CA ARG A 54 -7.19 -10.54 1.49
C ARG A 54 -7.04 -10.93 0.04
N LEU A 55 -6.08 -11.78 -0.22
CA LEU A 55 -5.80 -12.30 -1.55
C LEU A 55 -5.87 -13.82 -1.50
N PRO A 56 -5.97 -14.49 -2.64
CA PRO A 56 -6.06 -15.96 -2.63
C PRO A 56 -4.91 -16.65 -1.91
N ASP A 57 -3.72 -16.06 -1.96
CA ASP A 57 -2.55 -16.68 -1.35
C ASP A 57 -2.12 -16.01 -0.05
N GLY A 58 -3.01 -15.24 0.58
CA GLY A 58 -2.73 -14.75 1.92
C GLY A 58 -3.20 -13.32 2.15
N ASN A 59 -2.70 -12.75 3.21
CA ASN A 59 -3.08 -11.42 3.65
C ASN A 59 -2.04 -10.42 3.16
N SER A 60 -2.48 -9.27 2.67
CA SER A 60 -1.54 -8.30 2.12
C SER A 60 -0.62 -7.70 3.17
N THR A 61 -0.90 -7.90 4.45
CA THR A 61 0.05 -7.50 5.50
C THR A 61 1.37 -8.23 5.34
N SER A 62 1.35 -9.46 4.83
CA SER A 62 2.59 -10.19 4.60
C SER A 62 3.41 -9.57 3.48
N LEU A 63 2.75 -8.99 2.50
CA LEU A 63 3.45 -8.27 1.46
C LEU A 63 4.10 -7.01 2.03
N LEU A 64 3.38 -6.32 2.89
CA LEU A 64 3.89 -5.11 3.52
C LEU A 64 5.12 -5.44 4.38
N GLU A 65 5.07 -6.54 5.12
CA GLU A 65 6.23 -7.00 5.90
C GLU A 65 7.40 -7.30 4.97
N TRP A 66 7.13 -7.98 3.88
CA TRP A 66 8.15 -8.31 2.90
C TRP A 66 8.78 -7.04 2.32
N MET A 67 7.96 -6.03 2.06
CA MET A 67 8.45 -4.76 1.54
C MET A 67 9.30 -4.04 2.60
N ASN A 68 8.84 -4.06 3.84
CA ASN A 68 9.59 -3.42 4.93
C ASN A 68 10.94 -4.06 5.13
N GLU A 69 11.00 -5.37 5.04
CA GLU A 69 12.27 -6.09 5.18
C GLU A 69 13.26 -5.72 4.10
N ARG A 70 12.77 -5.30 2.97
CA ARG A 70 13.61 -4.92 1.82
C ARG A 70 13.72 -3.42 1.66
N PHE A 71 13.26 -2.68 2.66
CA PHE A 71 13.39 -1.23 2.71
C PHE A 71 12.71 -0.50 1.57
N TYR A 72 11.61 -1.05 1.09
CA TYR A 72 10.79 -0.32 0.14
C TYR A 72 10.17 0.89 0.84
N ALA A 73 10.22 2.03 0.22
CA ALA A 73 9.57 3.23 0.75
C ALA A 73 8.23 3.49 0.07
N THR A 74 7.80 2.61 -0.80
CA THR A 74 6.56 2.77 -1.55
C THR A 74 5.37 2.82 -0.61
N PRO A 75 4.54 3.85 -0.70
CA PRO A 75 3.34 3.93 0.15
C PRO A 75 2.39 2.77 -0.13
N PHE A 76 1.69 2.34 0.91
CA PHE A 76 0.81 1.18 0.85
C PHE A 76 -0.56 1.60 1.38
N LEU A 77 -1.57 1.54 0.51
CA LEU A 77 -2.93 1.93 0.86
C LEU A 77 -3.80 0.68 0.81
N ILE A 78 -4.48 0.39 1.90
CA ILE A 78 -5.26 -0.83 2.02
C ILE A 78 -6.71 -0.57 1.63
N MET A 79 -7.29 -1.52 0.89
CA MET A 79 -8.73 -1.58 0.68
C MET A 79 -9.23 -2.79 1.48
N THR A 80 -10.28 -2.61 2.24
CA THR A 80 -10.74 -3.68 3.11
C THR A 80 -12.26 -3.75 3.11
N ASN A 81 -12.79 -4.95 3.25
CA ASN A 81 -14.22 -5.11 3.40
C ASN A 81 -14.65 -4.67 4.78
N TYR A 82 -15.89 -4.22 4.83
CA TYR A 82 -16.49 -3.84 6.09
C TYR A 82 -16.36 -5.00 7.07
N GLY A 83 -15.96 -4.75 8.27
CA GLY A 83 -15.80 -5.78 9.25
C GLY A 83 -14.39 -6.30 9.44
N GLN A 84 -13.44 -5.82 8.66
CA GLN A 84 -12.07 -6.25 8.79
C GLN A 84 -11.17 -5.13 9.34
N VAL A 85 -11.76 -4.31 10.20
CA VAL A 85 -11.07 -3.15 10.72
C VAL A 85 -9.84 -3.52 11.56
N GLU A 86 -9.93 -4.62 12.31
CA GLU A 86 -8.80 -5.04 13.14
C GLU A 86 -7.59 -5.36 12.29
N ASN A 87 -7.82 -5.99 11.14
CA ASN A 87 -6.73 -6.31 10.23
C ASN A 87 -6.17 -5.05 9.58
N ALA A 88 -7.02 -4.06 9.36
CA ALA A 88 -6.56 -2.79 8.84
C ALA A 88 -5.69 -2.06 9.86
N VAL A 89 -6.04 -2.16 11.14
CA VAL A 89 -5.23 -1.57 12.19
C VAL A 89 -3.85 -2.22 12.22
N GLU A 90 -3.80 -3.53 12.07
CA GLU A 90 -2.53 -4.23 12.01
C GLU A 90 -1.69 -3.73 10.84
N ALA A 91 -2.32 -3.53 9.68
CA ALA A 91 -1.63 -3.01 8.53
C ALA A 91 -1.07 -1.61 8.78
N MET A 92 -1.84 -0.78 9.49
CA MET A 92 -1.37 0.55 9.82
C MET A 92 -0.15 0.48 10.73
N GLN A 93 -0.14 -0.47 11.65
CA GLN A 93 1.01 -0.66 12.52
C GLN A 93 2.24 -1.11 11.76
N LEU A 94 2.04 -1.79 10.64
CA LEU A 94 3.14 -2.22 9.79
C LEU A 94 3.56 -1.14 8.80
N GLY A 95 2.88 -0.01 8.80
CA GLY A 95 3.31 1.12 8.00
C GLY A 95 2.43 1.47 6.81
N ALA A 96 1.27 0.85 6.68
CA ALA A 96 0.32 1.28 5.67
C ALA A 96 -0.07 2.73 5.97
N VAL A 97 -0.25 3.54 4.92
CA VAL A 97 -0.52 4.95 5.14
C VAL A 97 -1.96 5.22 5.53
N ASN A 98 -2.86 4.35 5.11
CA ASN A 98 -4.28 4.48 5.45
C ASN A 98 -5.02 3.25 4.97
N TYR A 99 -6.31 3.21 5.22
CA TYR A 99 -7.15 2.16 4.65
C TYR A 99 -8.48 2.78 4.22
N LEU A 100 -9.13 2.15 3.25
CA LEU A 100 -10.44 2.55 2.77
C LEU A 100 -11.34 1.33 2.81
N CYS A 101 -12.59 1.53 3.23
CA CYS A 101 -13.54 0.43 3.27
C CYS A 101 -14.23 0.28 1.92
N LYS A 102 -14.45 -0.95 1.52
CA LYS A 102 -15.24 -1.22 0.32
C LYS A 102 -16.72 -1.11 0.67
N PRO A 103 -17.55 -0.62 -0.23
CA PRO A 103 -17.22 -0.19 -1.59
C PRO A 103 -16.44 1.12 -1.59
N VAL A 104 -15.39 1.16 -2.38
CA VAL A 104 -14.50 2.31 -2.39
C VAL A 104 -15.15 3.43 -3.17
N GLN A 105 -15.30 4.57 -2.53
CA GLN A 105 -15.89 5.72 -3.20
C GLN A 105 -14.80 6.48 -3.93
N PRO A 106 -15.03 6.81 -5.21
CA PRO A 106 -13.99 7.45 -6.01
C PRO A 106 -13.44 8.73 -5.40
N ASP A 107 -14.30 9.55 -4.81
CA ASP A 107 -13.83 10.78 -4.20
C ASP A 107 -12.90 10.54 -3.04
N ARG A 108 -13.21 9.53 -2.23
CA ARG A 108 -12.37 9.20 -1.09
C ARG A 108 -11.04 8.63 -1.54
N LEU A 109 -11.07 7.80 -2.58
CA LEU A 109 -9.85 7.23 -3.12
C LEU A 109 -8.98 8.33 -3.69
N LEU A 110 -9.56 9.25 -4.44
CA LEU A 110 -8.80 10.33 -5.03
C LEU A 110 -8.19 11.22 -3.95
N GLU A 111 -8.94 11.49 -2.90
CA GLU A 111 -8.45 12.30 -1.81
C GLU A 111 -7.27 11.61 -1.11
N ALA A 112 -7.41 10.32 -0.85
CA ALA A 112 -6.35 9.57 -0.18
C ALA A 112 -5.09 9.54 -1.04
N ILE A 113 -5.24 9.29 -2.33
CA ILE A 113 -4.10 9.25 -3.24
C ILE A 113 -3.46 10.63 -3.34
N GLY A 114 -4.28 11.67 -3.42
CA GLY A 114 -3.77 13.02 -3.49
C GLY A 114 -2.93 13.39 -2.29
N LYS A 115 -3.39 13.00 -1.11
CA LYS A 115 -2.63 13.26 0.11
C LYS A 115 -1.30 12.52 0.10
N ILE A 116 -1.30 11.30 -0.39
CA ILE A 116 -0.08 10.51 -0.45
C ILE A 116 0.92 11.15 -1.39
N PHE A 117 0.46 11.55 -2.58
CA PHE A 117 1.36 12.09 -3.59
C PHE A 117 1.80 13.52 -3.32
N SER A 118 1.09 14.23 -2.45
CA SER A 118 1.48 15.59 -2.14
C SER A 118 2.39 15.68 -0.93
N ARG A 119 2.70 14.54 -0.31
CA ARG A 119 3.61 14.55 0.84
C ARG A 119 4.98 14.99 0.40
N PRO A 120 5.63 15.85 1.18
CA PRO A 120 6.99 16.25 0.84
C PRO A 120 7.89 15.03 0.90
N ARG A 121 8.80 14.94 -0.04
CA ARG A 121 9.79 13.91 -0.03
C ARG A 121 10.99 14.42 0.71
N HIS A 122 11.34 13.76 1.77
CA HIS A 122 12.53 14.09 2.51
C HIS A 122 13.38 12.87 2.51
N ASP A 123 14.51 12.94 1.90
CA ASP A 123 15.42 11.84 1.88
C ASP A 123 15.57 11.34 3.25
N GLY A 124 15.68 10.38 3.64
CA GLY A 124 15.82 9.90 4.96
C GLY A 124 14.55 9.98 5.71
N ASN A 125 13.88 11.04 5.61
CA ASN A 125 12.64 11.19 6.33
C ASN A 125 11.52 10.45 5.71
N GLU A 126 11.55 10.37 4.44
CA GLU A 126 10.58 9.60 3.73
C GLU A 126 10.69 8.16 4.12
N PHE A 127 11.91 7.72 4.24
CA PHE A 127 12.22 6.39 4.66
C PHE A 127 11.75 6.21 6.07
N TYR A 128 11.98 7.16 6.91
CA TYR A 128 11.55 7.10 8.25
C TYR A 128 10.07 7.16 8.39
N ALA A 129 9.41 7.89 7.57
CA ALA A 129 8.02 8.10 7.72
C ALA A 129 7.28 6.82 7.78
N ARG A 130 7.67 5.81 7.05
CA ARG A 130 6.99 4.57 7.17
C ARG A 130 7.66 3.65 8.12
N GLY A 131 8.95 3.65 8.06
CA GLY A 131 9.60 2.76 8.91
C GLY A 131 9.62 3.24 10.27
N SER A 132 9.64 4.49 10.53
CA SER A 132 9.97 4.84 11.81
C SER A 132 8.88 4.71 12.76
N ARG A 133 7.71 4.66 12.31
CA ARG A 133 6.80 4.42 13.24
C ARG A 133 7.09 3.16 13.78
N THR A 134 7.40 2.29 12.96
CA THR A 134 7.82 1.06 13.32
C THR A 134 9.18 1.15 13.67
N SER A 135 9.97 1.81 12.92
CA SER A 135 11.28 1.78 13.21
C SER A 135 11.70 2.73 14.20
N GLU A 136 11.02 3.73 14.50
CA GLU A 136 11.43 4.53 15.54
C GLU A 136 11.10 3.85 16.77
N LEU A 137 10.02 3.21 16.78
CA LEU A 137 9.69 2.36 17.81
C LEU A 137 10.58 1.23 17.73
N SER A 138 10.81 0.72 16.58
CA SER A 138 11.67 -0.35 16.36
C SER A 138 13.04 0.04 16.60
N LEU A 139 13.44 1.18 16.25
CA LEU A 139 14.73 1.66 16.48
C LEU A 139 14.89 1.97 17.89
N LEU A 140 13.95 2.53 18.51
CA LEU A 140 13.96 2.74 19.89
C LEU A 140 13.93 1.45 20.55
N LYS A 141 13.21 0.54 20.02
CA LYS A 141 13.21 -0.75 20.47
C LYS A 141 14.45 -1.39 20.14
N GLN A 142 15.01 -1.11 19.02
CA GLN A 142 16.22 -1.66 18.59
C GLN A 142 17.32 -1.02 19.22
N LEU A 143 17.24 0.22 19.54
CA LEU A 143 18.26 0.90 20.24
C LEU A 143 18.12 0.65 21.64
N SER A 144 16.94 0.56 22.09
CA SER A 144 16.77 0.32 23.46
C SER A 144 16.63 -1.11 23.62
N HIS A 145 16.29 -1.79 22.66
CA HIS A 145 16.27 -3.14 22.75
C HIS A 145 16.49 -3.68 21.49
N ASN A 146 16.88 -2.89 20.79
CA ASN A 146 17.35 -3.35 19.75
C ASN A 146 17.26 -2.89 19.21
#